data_ee037ae4cd86deb9931e5b7f819eef83
#
_entry.id   ee037ae4cd86deb9931e5b7f819eef83
#
_cell.length_a   1.000
_cell.length_b   1.000
_cell.length_c   1.000
_cell.angle_alpha   90.00
_cell.angle_beta   90.00
_cell.angle_gamma   90.00
#
_symmetry.space_group_name_H-M   'P 1'
#
loop_
_entity.id
_entity.type
_entity.pdbx_description
1 polymer ?
#
loop_
_entity_poly.entity_id
_entity_poly.type
_entity_poly.pdbx_seq_one_letter_code
_entity_poly.pdbx_strand_id
1 'polypeptide(L)'
;LIDRLMRIFMQNGATGINVICNDISTDVSRHLVDIQNDGLNGMPIPLSFYIKTTPSSMHSFYELSKHMPTEPFILTTVDTIFKEEELTEYVTAFKKYIEQGYDGVMGVTDYIDDEKPLYVGTDGNMDVNGFFDEPKDAKYISGGIYGLTPGDIGTLERCIERGESRMRNFQRALVADGLKLKACPFSKILDVDHAEDIRKAEEFLDHQ
;
A
#
# COMPACT_ATOMS: atom_id res chain seq x y z
N LEU A 1 -13.38 7.15 -0.13
CA LEU A 1 -11.97 6.72 0.07
C LEU A 1 -11.25 6.53 -1.25
N ILE A 2 -11.71 5.64 -2.13
CA ILE A 2 -11.02 5.32 -3.39
C ILE A 2 -10.83 6.52 -4.31
N ASP A 3 -11.81 7.40 -4.43
CA ASP A 3 -11.73 8.61 -5.26
C ASP A 3 -10.60 9.54 -4.78
N ARG A 4 -10.47 9.68 -3.45
CA ARG A 4 -9.38 10.45 -2.84
C ARG A 4 -8.02 9.86 -3.21
N LEU A 5 -7.85 8.55 -3.06
CA LEU A 5 -6.60 7.87 -3.41
C LEU A 5 -6.25 8.02 -4.88
N MET A 6 -7.21 7.78 -5.79
CA MET A 6 -6.99 7.95 -7.22
C MET A 6 -6.55 9.38 -7.56
N ARG A 7 -7.21 10.38 -6.99
CA ARG A 7 -6.85 11.79 -7.17
C ARG A 7 -5.42 12.07 -6.72
N ILE A 8 -5.07 11.62 -5.50
CA ILE A 8 -3.73 11.84 -4.94
C ILE A 8 -2.66 11.17 -5.78
N PHE A 9 -2.86 9.92 -6.20
CA PHE A 9 -1.88 9.24 -7.05
C PHE A 9 -1.73 9.89 -8.41
N MET A 10 -2.82 10.34 -9.03
CA MET A 10 -2.76 11.08 -10.29
C MET A 10 -2.00 12.40 -10.15
N GLN A 11 -2.21 13.13 -9.06
CA GLN A 11 -1.46 14.36 -8.75
C GLN A 11 0.03 14.13 -8.53
N ASN A 12 0.41 12.91 -8.15
CA ASN A 12 1.81 12.48 -7.95
C ASN A 12 2.40 11.75 -9.18
N GLY A 13 1.76 11.86 -10.34
CA GLY A 13 2.29 11.38 -11.60
C GLY A 13 2.07 9.90 -11.89
N ALA A 14 1.06 9.28 -11.28
CA ALA A 14 0.68 7.92 -11.66
C ALA A 14 0.29 7.85 -13.13
N THR A 15 0.82 6.86 -13.85
CA THR A 15 0.55 6.61 -15.28
C THR A 15 -0.52 5.55 -15.51
N GLY A 16 -0.88 4.82 -14.47
CA GLY A 16 -1.95 3.82 -14.48
C GLY A 16 -2.38 3.49 -13.07
N ILE A 17 -3.66 3.16 -12.91
CA ILE A 17 -4.24 2.72 -11.65
C ILE A 17 -4.89 1.38 -11.88
N ASN A 18 -4.51 0.39 -11.08
CA ASN A 18 -5.07 -0.94 -11.10
C ASN A 18 -5.77 -1.22 -9.77
N VAL A 19 -7.01 -1.64 -9.82
CA VAL A 19 -7.83 -1.94 -8.63
C VAL A 19 -8.32 -3.37 -8.68
N ILE A 20 -8.27 -4.05 -7.56
CA ILE A 20 -8.99 -5.31 -7.36
C ILE A 20 -10.04 -5.11 -6.28
N CYS A 21 -11.25 -5.55 -6.53
CA CYS A 21 -12.35 -5.56 -5.58
C CYS A 21 -13.01 -6.93 -5.53
N ASN A 22 -13.72 -7.22 -4.42
CA ASN A 22 -14.49 -8.45 -4.31
C ASN A 22 -15.79 -8.38 -5.16
N ASP A 23 -16.47 -9.50 -5.28
CA ASP A 23 -17.74 -9.64 -5.99
C ASP A 23 -18.98 -9.49 -5.07
N ILE A 24 -18.76 -9.14 -3.79
CA ILE A 24 -19.83 -9.05 -2.78
C ILE A 24 -20.64 -7.77 -2.97
N SER A 25 -19.97 -6.66 -3.31
CA SER A 25 -20.62 -5.37 -3.51
C SER A 25 -20.57 -4.92 -4.96
N THR A 26 -21.74 -4.89 -5.62
CA THR A 26 -21.86 -4.36 -6.99
C THR A 26 -21.75 -2.84 -7.07
N ASP A 27 -21.92 -2.13 -5.97
CA ASP A 27 -21.84 -0.67 -5.95
C ASP A 27 -20.40 -0.19 -6.21
N VAL A 28 -19.41 -0.90 -5.66
CA VAL A 28 -17.99 -0.59 -5.90
C VAL A 28 -17.65 -0.78 -7.38
N SER A 29 -17.99 -1.93 -7.96
CA SER A 29 -17.69 -2.20 -9.37
C SER A 29 -18.42 -1.25 -10.32
N ARG A 30 -19.65 -0.88 -10.01
CA ARG A 30 -20.41 0.12 -10.79
C ARG A 30 -19.73 1.48 -10.74
N HIS A 31 -19.33 1.93 -9.55
CA HIS A 31 -18.61 3.18 -9.38
C HIS A 31 -17.28 3.21 -10.18
N LEU A 32 -16.54 2.08 -10.19
CA LEU A 32 -15.32 1.96 -10.98
C LEU A 32 -15.59 2.03 -12.50
N VAL A 33 -16.69 1.46 -12.98
CA VAL A 33 -17.14 1.60 -14.39
C VAL A 33 -17.43 3.07 -14.71
N ASP A 34 -18.13 3.77 -13.82
CA ASP A 34 -18.44 5.19 -14.02
C ASP A 34 -17.16 6.03 -14.10
N ILE A 35 -16.17 5.76 -13.25
CA ILE A 35 -14.87 6.43 -13.33
C ILE A 35 -14.12 6.12 -14.64
N GLN A 36 -14.17 4.88 -15.12
CA GLN A 36 -13.56 4.54 -16.41
C GLN A 36 -14.17 5.30 -17.58
N ASN A 37 -15.49 5.47 -17.56
CA ASN A 37 -16.23 6.11 -18.66
C ASN A 37 -16.16 7.64 -18.60
N ASP A 38 -16.38 8.20 -17.43
CA ASP A 38 -16.61 9.64 -17.24
C ASP A 38 -15.44 10.38 -16.56
N GLY A 39 -14.48 9.61 -16.04
CA GLY A 39 -13.39 10.16 -15.23
C GLY A 39 -13.82 10.48 -13.81
N LEU A 40 -12.90 11.02 -13.04
CA LEU A 40 -13.12 11.47 -11.67
C LEU A 40 -13.25 13.00 -11.67
N ASN A 41 -14.44 13.51 -11.42
CA ASN A 41 -14.75 14.95 -11.50
C ASN A 41 -14.29 15.59 -12.83
N GLY A 42 -14.49 14.88 -13.95
CA GLY A 42 -14.08 15.33 -15.29
C GLY A 42 -12.60 15.12 -15.63
N MET A 43 -11.80 14.59 -14.71
CA MET A 43 -10.41 14.22 -14.95
C MET A 43 -10.37 12.75 -15.42
N PRO A 44 -9.83 12.47 -16.62
CA PRO A 44 -9.65 11.10 -17.07
C PRO A 44 -8.72 10.32 -16.14
N ILE A 45 -9.12 9.10 -15.78
CA ILE A 45 -8.31 8.19 -14.97
C ILE A 45 -7.93 6.96 -15.80
N PRO A 46 -6.64 6.64 -15.97
CA PRO A 46 -6.19 5.43 -16.64
C PRO A 46 -6.40 4.22 -15.72
N LEU A 47 -7.66 3.83 -15.53
CA LEU A 47 -8.13 2.84 -14.58
C LEU A 47 -8.37 1.48 -15.25
N SER A 48 -7.73 0.45 -14.72
CA SER A 48 -8.10 -0.95 -14.93
C SER A 48 -8.57 -1.55 -13.62
N PHE A 49 -9.63 -2.34 -13.62
CA PHE A 49 -10.06 -3.00 -12.40
C PHE A 49 -10.49 -4.45 -12.65
N TYR A 50 -10.40 -5.25 -11.60
CA TYR A 50 -10.67 -6.68 -11.60
C TYR A 50 -11.59 -7.02 -10.45
N ILE A 51 -12.54 -7.91 -10.68
CA ILE A 51 -13.52 -8.34 -9.69
C ILE A 51 -13.19 -9.78 -9.34
N LYS A 52 -12.69 -10.00 -8.12
CA LYS A 52 -12.39 -11.33 -7.62
C LYS A 52 -12.33 -11.35 -6.10
N THR A 53 -13.14 -12.20 -5.50
CA THR A 53 -13.04 -12.49 -4.06
C THR A 53 -11.87 -13.44 -3.81
N THR A 54 -11.02 -13.09 -2.89
CA THR A 54 -9.80 -13.83 -2.54
C THR A 54 -9.74 -14.11 -1.03
N PRO A 55 -8.94 -15.10 -0.58
CA PRO A 55 -8.86 -15.47 0.82
C PRO A 55 -8.17 -14.43 1.72
N SER A 56 -7.32 -13.56 1.15
CA SER A 56 -6.58 -12.55 1.91
C SER A 56 -6.10 -11.41 1.02
N SER A 57 -5.66 -10.31 1.63
CA SER A 57 -5.05 -9.16 0.92
C SER A 57 -3.82 -9.56 0.08
N MET A 58 -3.02 -10.50 0.57
CA MET A 58 -1.88 -11.02 -0.18
C MET A 58 -2.32 -11.76 -1.46
N HIS A 59 -3.40 -12.53 -1.40
CA HIS A 59 -3.98 -13.20 -2.57
C HIS A 59 -4.60 -12.20 -3.54
N SER A 60 -5.23 -11.13 -3.04
CA SER A 60 -5.70 -10.02 -3.89
C SER A 60 -4.54 -9.36 -4.63
N PHE A 61 -3.46 -9.09 -3.94
CA PHE A 61 -2.25 -8.55 -4.57
C PHE A 61 -1.67 -9.51 -5.62
N TYR A 62 -1.62 -10.80 -5.33
CA TYR A 62 -1.15 -11.80 -6.28
C TYR A 62 -2.01 -11.83 -7.56
N GLU A 63 -3.34 -11.81 -7.43
CA GLU A 63 -4.22 -11.73 -8.60
C GLU A 63 -4.01 -10.43 -9.39
N LEU A 64 -3.90 -9.30 -8.69
CA LEU A 64 -3.67 -8.01 -9.33
C LEU A 64 -2.32 -7.97 -10.08
N SER A 65 -1.29 -8.57 -9.51
CA SER A 65 0.06 -8.57 -10.07
C SER A 65 0.15 -9.22 -11.47
N LYS A 66 -0.76 -10.13 -11.79
CA LYS A 66 -0.83 -10.78 -13.11
C LYS A 66 -1.19 -9.82 -14.25
N HIS A 67 -1.72 -8.66 -13.92
CA HIS A 67 -2.25 -7.68 -14.87
C HIS A 67 -1.47 -6.36 -14.85
N MET A 68 -0.45 -6.27 -14.02
CA MET A 68 0.34 -5.05 -13.88
C MET A 68 1.46 -4.97 -14.90
N PRO A 69 1.85 -3.76 -15.33
CA PRO A 69 3.02 -3.57 -16.17
C PRO A 69 4.30 -3.92 -15.40
N THR A 70 5.38 -4.21 -16.14
CA THR A 70 6.70 -4.54 -15.58
C THR A 70 7.46 -3.26 -15.18
N GLU A 71 6.91 -2.50 -14.25
CA GLU A 71 7.44 -1.22 -13.77
C GLU A 71 7.36 -1.16 -12.24
N PRO A 72 8.17 -0.36 -11.57
CA PRO A 72 7.97 -0.05 -10.15
C PRO A 72 6.58 0.54 -9.89
N PHE A 73 5.98 0.19 -8.77
CA PHE A 73 4.61 0.59 -8.43
C PHE A 73 4.43 0.81 -6.93
N ILE A 74 3.37 1.51 -6.57
CA ILE A 74 2.95 1.68 -5.18
C ILE A 74 1.64 0.90 -4.97
N LEU A 75 1.62 0.06 -3.94
CA LEU A 75 0.48 -0.72 -3.52
C LEU A 75 -0.04 -0.18 -2.20
N THR A 76 -1.35 -0.02 -2.08
CA THR A 76 -2.01 0.31 -0.81
C THR A 76 -3.41 -0.28 -0.77
N THR A 77 -3.97 -0.41 0.43
CA THR A 77 -5.39 -0.67 0.62
C THR A 77 -6.18 0.64 0.51
N VAL A 78 -7.48 0.54 0.22
CA VAL A 78 -8.33 1.73 -0.02
C VAL A 78 -8.68 2.48 1.26
N ASP A 79 -8.60 1.83 2.39
CA ASP A 79 -8.93 2.31 3.74
C ASP A 79 -7.80 3.06 4.43
N THR A 80 -6.63 3.11 3.84
CA THR A 80 -5.44 3.78 4.38
C THR A 80 -5.54 5.30 4.20
N ILE A 81 -5.47 6.05 5.30
CA ILE A 81 -5.56 7.51 5.34
C ILE A 81 -4.24 8.11 5.84
N PHE A 82 -3.74 9.08 5.09
CA PHE A 82 -2.48 9.80 5.36
C PHE A 82 -2.58 11.24 4.86
N LYS A 83 -1.64 12.08 5.22
CA LYS A 83 -1.52 13.45 4.67
C LYS A 83 -1.04 13.40 3.22
N GLU A 84 -1.66 14.22 2.36
CA GLU A 84 -1.37 14.23 0.92
C GLU A 84 0.07 14.67 0.61
N GLU A 85 0.57 15.66 1.32
CA GLU A 85 1.95 16.14 1.17
C GLU A 85 2.97 15.08 1.57
N GLU A 86 2.68 14.26 2.59
CA GLU A 86 3.58 13.17 2.99
C GLU A 86 3.62 12.05 1.93
N LEU A 87 2.52 11.80 1.20
CA LEU A 87 2.57 10.90 0.05
C LEU A 87 3.43 11.45 -1.07
N THR A 88 3.38 12.76 -1.32
CA THR A 88 4.25 13.40 -2.32
C THR A 88 5.73 13.22 -1.97
N GLU A 89 6.08 13.40 -0.71
CA GLU A 89 7.44 13.14 -0.20
C GLU A 89 7.81 11.66 -0.34
N TYR A 90 6.89 10.77 0.00
CA TYR A 90 7.08 9.34 -0.14
C TYR A 90 7.32 8.91 -1.60
N VAL A 91 6.55 9.42 -2.55
CA VAL A 91 6.73 9.12 -3.98
C VAL A 91 8.11 9.58 -4.45
N THR A 92 8.55 10.76 -4.02
CA THR A 92 9.88 11.28 -4.34
C THR A 92 10.98 10.38 -3.75
N ALA A 93 10.84 9.98 -2.50
CA ALA A 93 11.76 9.06 -1.84
C ALA A 93 11.78 7.68 -2.51
N PHE A 94 10.60 7.15 -2.87
CA PHE A 94 10.48 5.88 -3.58
C PHE A 94 11.28 5.87 -4.88
N LYS A 95 11.08 6.85 -5.74
CA LYS A 95 11.83 6.97 -7.01
C LYS A 95 13.33 7.01 -6.76
N LYS A 96 13.78 7.84 -5.80
CA LYS A 96 15.19 7.96 -5.44
C LYS A 96 15.79 6.63 -4.96
N TYR A 97 15.11 5.92 -4.06
CA TYR A 97 15.65 4.68 -3.50
C TYR A 97 15.66 3.53 -4.52
N ILE A 98 14.66 3.46 -5.40
CA ILE A 98 14.67 2.48 -6.51
C ILE A 98 15.87 2.74 -7.43
N GLU A 99 16.16 4.00 -7.79
CA GLU A 99 17.35 4.36 -8.56
C GLU A 99 18.67 4.00 -7.86
N GLN A 100 18.67 3.99 -6.54
CA GLN A 100 19.82 3.58 -5.71
C GLN A 100 19.94 2.05 -5.55
N GLY A 101 19.04 1.27 -6.14
CA GLY A 101 19.09 -0.18 -6.12
C GLY A 101 18.35 -0.83 -4.94
N TYR A 102 17.47 -0.10 -4.25
CA TYR A 102 16.54 -0.71 -3.31
C TYR A 102 15.46 -1.49 -4.04
N ASP A 103 15.01 -2.58 -3.44
CA ASP A 103 13.96 -3.44 -3.97
C ASP A 103 12.58 -2.97 -3.54
N GLY A 104 12.47 -2.23 -2.45
CA GLY A 104 11.21 -1.67 -1.98
C GLY A 104 11.37 -0.54 -0.98
N VAL A 105 10.29 0.23 -0.82
CA VAL A 105 10.18 1.31 0.16
C VAL A 105 8.88 1.14 0.93
N MET A 106 8.97 0.91 2.23
CA MET A 106 7.84 0.67 3.11
C MET A 106 7.39 1.97 3.78
N GLY A 107 6.12 2.35 3.61
CA GLY A 107 5.52 3.42 4.40
C GLY A 107 5.34 2.96 5.84
N VAL A 108 5.89 3.70 6.79
CA VAL A 108 5.85 3.36 8.21
C VAL A 108 5.39 4.56 9.03
N THR A 109 4.91 4.33 10.25
CA THR A 109 4.54 5.39 11.19
C THR A 109 4.89 5.01 12.61
N ASP A 110 5.16 5.99 13.46
CA ASP A 110 5.28 5.81 14.91
C ASP A 110 3.96 6.05 15.67
N TYR A 111 2.91 6.42 14.94
CA TYR A 111 1.55 6.48 15.48
C TYR A 111 0.92 5.09 15.49
N ILE A 112 0.68 4.54 16.69
CA ILE A 112 0.18 3.18 16.87
C ILE A 112 -1.27 3.26 17.36
N ASP A 113 -2.22 2.95 16.47
CA ASP A 113 -3.67 2.84 16.74
C ASP A 113 -4.22 1.53 16.13
N ASP A 114 -3.44 0.46 16.19
CA ASP A 114 -3.79 -0.87 15.68
C ASP A 114 -3.73 -1.87 16.82
N GLU A 115 -4.72 -2.75 16.89
CA GLU A 115 -4.75 -3.83 17.91
C GLU A 115 -3.64 -4.88 17.72
N LYS A 116 -3.19 -5.06 16.47
CA LYS A 116 -2.16 -6.05 16.11
C LYS A 116 -1.14 -5.46 15.13
N PRO A 117 -0.40 -4.43 15.54
CA PRO A 117 0.54 -3.77 14.65
C PRO A 117 1.64 -4.73 14.19
N LEU A 118 2.14 -4.50 12.99
CA LEU A 118 3.35 -5.14 12.50
C LEU A 118 4.52 -4.18 12.70
N TYR A 119 5.38 -4.49 13.65
CA TYR A 119 6.54 -3.66 13.98
C TYR A 119 7.63 -3.81 12.93
N VAL A 120 8.23 -2.67 12.55
CA VAL A 120 9.28 -2.59 11.53
C VAL A 120 10.60 -2.24 12.19
N GLY A 121 11.51 -3.20 12.20
CA GLY A 121 12.88 -2.97 12.65
C GLY A 121 13.67 -2.21 11.60
N THR A 122 14.36 -1.15 12.01
CA THR A 122 15.19 -0.32 11.15
C THR A 122 16.56 -0.09 11.78
N ASP A 123 17.56 0.14 10.94
CA ASP A 123 18.86 0.63 11.38
C ASP A 123 18.93 2.17 11.39
N GLY A 124 20.10 2.74 11.67
CA GLY A 124 20.32 4.19 11.70
C GLY A 124 20.14 4.90 10.35
N ASN A 125 20.11 4.15 9.25
CA ASN A 125 19.89 4.64 7.89
C ASN A 125 18.46 4.40 7.41
N MET A 126 17.56 3.92 8.26
CA MET A 126 16.21 3.52 7.93
C MET A 126 16.12 2.31 6.98
N ASP A 127 17.18 1.50 6.89
CA ASP A 127 17.12 0.22 6.21
C ASP A 127 16.34 -0.78 7.08
N VAL A 128 15.39 -1.49 6.46
CA VAL A 128 14.55 -2.46 7.17
C VAL A 128 15.35 -3.73 7.44
N ASN A 129 15.38 -4.17 8.68
CA ASN A 129 16.04 -5.40 9.11
C ASN A 129 15.09 -6.51 9.55
N GLY A 130 13.81 -6.24 9.66
CA GLY A 130 12.80 -7.25 9.98
C GLY A 130 11.42 -6.70 10.26
N PHE A 131 10.45 -7.62 10.32
CA PHE A 131 9.05 -7.35 10.67
C PHE A 131 8.61 -8.28 11.79
N PHE A 132 8.08 -7.71 12.87
CA PHE A 132 7.84 -8.43 14.12
C PHE A 132 6.40 -8.25 14.62
N ASP A 133 5.86 -9.26 15.27
CA ASP A 133 4.56 -9.17 15.97
C ASP A 133 4.69 -8.48 17.34
N GLU A 134 5.91 -8.41 17.89
CA GLU A 134 6.24 -7.75 19.15
C GLU A 134 7.14 -6.51 18.89
N PRO A 135 7.09 -5.50 19.77
CA PRO A 135 7.83 -4.25 19.57
C PRO A 135 9.34 -4.38 19.35
N LYS A 136 10.05 -5.24 20.09
CA LYS A 136 11.50 -5.46 19.98
C LYS A 136 12.34 -4.18 19.80
N ASP A 137 12.00 -3.13 20.53
CA ASP A 137 12.61 -1.79 20.43
C ASP A 137 12.37 -1.07 19.08
N ALA A 138 11.48 -1.59 18.23
CA ALA A 138 11.12 -0.93 16.99
C ALA A 138 10.28 0.32 17.27
N LYS A 139 10.66 1.44 16.65
CA LYS A 139 9.95 2.71 16.74
C LYS A 139 8.71 2.75 15.85
N TYR A 140 8.73 2.04 14.74
CA TYR A 140 7.75 2.13 13.68
C TYR A 140 6.90 0.88 13.53
N ILE A 141 5.70 1.08 12.99
CA ILE A 141 4.84 0.01 12.49
C ILE A 141 4.60 0.16 10.99
N SER A 142 4.27 -0.93 10.31
CA SER A 142 3.89 -0.92 8.90
C SER A 142 2.59 -0.14 8.70
N GLY A 143 2.59 0.77 7.74
CA GLY A 143 1.47 1.65 7.46
C GLY A 143 0.57 1.20 6.30
N GLY A 144 0.82 0.02 5.70
CA GLY A 144 0.01 -0.47 4.60
C GLY A 144 0.26 0.22 3.26
N ILE A 145 1.38 0.92 3.12
CA ILE A 145 1.84 1.55 1.88
C ILE A 145 3.15 0.90 1.47
N TYR A 146 3.18 0.33 0.27
CA TYR A 146 4.30 -0.47 -0.22
C TYR A 146 4.76 0.07 -1.57
N GLY A 147 5.96 0.63 -1.65
CA GLY A 147 6.65 0.87 -2.91
C GLY A 147 7.43 -0.37 -3.29
N LEU A 148 7.14 -0.95 -4.42
CA LEU A 148 7.66 -2.26 -4.84
C LEU A 148 8.20 -2.21 -6.26
N THR A 149 8.98 -3.23 -6.61
CA THR A 149 9.49 -3.45 -7.96
C THR A 149 8.92 -4.75 -8.54
N PRO A 150 8.97 -4.94 -9.86
CA PRO A 150 8.59 -6.21 -10.47
C PRO A 150 9.35 -7.43 -9.92
N GLY A 151 10.59 -7.24 -9.45
CA GLY A 151 11.39 -8.30 -8.82
C GLY A 151 10.77 -8.86 -7.54
N ASP A 152 9.97 -8.08 -6.83
CA ASP A 152 9.32 -8.51 -5.58
C ASP A 152 8.19 -9.51 -5.82
N ILE A 153 7.64 -9.56 -7.04
CA ILE A 153 6.57 -10.50 -7.41
C ILE A 153 7.01 -11.95 -7.29
N GLY A 154 8.28 -12.26 -7.58
CA GLY A 154 8.81 -13.61 -7.37
C GLY A 154 8.75 -14.07 -5.91
N THR A 155 8.98 -13.17 -4.96
CA THR A 155 8.80 -13.46 -3.52
C THR A 155 7.32 -13.69 -3.19
N LEU A 156 6.41 -12.89 -3.75
CA LEU A 156 4.97 -13.06 -3.59
C LEU A 156 4.50 -14.42 -4.10
N GLU A 157 4.93 -14.83 -5.29
CA GLU A 157 4.61 -16.14 -5.88
C GLU A 157 5.05 -17.28 -4.96
N ARG A 158 6.26 -17.24 -4.44
CA ARG A 158 6.76 -18.24 -3.49
C ARG A 158 5.97 -18.28 -2.19
N CYS A 159 5.49 -17.15 -1.69
CA CYS A 159 4.60 -17.13 -0.52
C CYS A 159 3.29 -17.85 -0.81
N ILE A 160 2.68 -17.60 -1.96
CA ILE A 160 1.44 -18.25 -2.39
C ILE A 160 1.66 -19.77 -2.55
N GLU A 161 2.74 -20.19 -3.20
CA GLU A 161 3.09 -21.60 -3.36
C GLU A 161 3.29 -22.34 -2.03
N ARG A 162 3.81 -21.66 -1.01
CA ARG A 162 3.94 -22.22 0.34
C ARG A 162 2.63 -22.22 1.14
N GLY A 163 1.54 -21.71 0.58
CA GLY A 163 0.25 -21.62 1.25
C GLY A 163 0.17 -20.52 2.30
N GLU A 164 1.05 -19.54 2.24
CA GLU A 164 1.03 -18.39 3.15
C GLU A 164 -0.09 -17.40 2.80
N SER A 165 -0.51 -16.62 3.78
CA SER A 165 -1.51 -15.57 3.63
C SER A 165 -1.10 -14.34 4.44
N ARG A 166 -1.79 -13.21 4.24
CA ARG A 166 -1.57 -11.91 4.88
C ARG A 166 -0.29 -11.20 4.41
N MET A 167 -0.40 -9.90 4.22
CA MET A 167 0.72 -9.05 3.75
C MET A 167 1.93 -9.05 4.69
N ARG A 168 1.73 -9.25 6.00
CA ARG A 168 2.86 -9.35 6.95
C ARG A 168 3.81 -10.50 6.63
N ASN A 169 3.30 -11.61 6.14
CA ASN A 169 4.14 -12.75 5.75
C ASN A 169 4.91 -12.46 4.45
N PHE A 170 4.29 -11.76 3.50
CA PHE A 170 4.99 -11.28 2.32
C PHE A 170 6.12 -10.31 2.67
N GLN A 171 5.88 -9.35 3.56
CA GLN A 171 6.92 -8.42 4.01
C GLN A 171 8.09 -9.13 4.68
N ARG A 172 7.82 -10.13 5.54
CA ARG A 172 8.86 -10.98 6.13
C ARG A 172 9.65 -11.76 5.09
N ALA A 173 8.95 -12.27 4.08
CA ALA A 173 9.58 -13.01 2.99
C ALA A 173 10.51 -12.13 2.15
N LEU A 174 10.18 -10.86 1.92
CA LEU A 174 11.08 -9.92 1.23
C LEU A 174 12.43 -9.81 1.96
N VAL A 175 12.41 -9.66 3.28
CA VAL A 175 13.62 -9.61 4.10
C VAL A 175 14.37 -10.95 4.09
N ALA A 176 13.64 -12.07 4.23
CA ALA A 176 14.22 -13.41 4.21
C ALA A 176 14.89 -13.75 2.87
N ASP A 177 14.36 -13.23 1.77
CA ASP A 177 14.94 -13.38 0.43
C ASP A 177 16.16 -12.45 0.19
N GLY A 178 16.53 -11.65 1.18
CA GLY A 178 17.67 -10.75 1.11
C GLY A 178 17.43 -9.48 0.29
N LEU A 179 16.17 -9.13 0.06
CA LEU A 179 15.80 -7.92 -0.66
C LEU A 179 16.04 -6.68 0.21
N LYS A 180 16.47 -5.60 -0.42
CA LYS A 180 16.85 -4.37 0.25
C LYS A 180 15.68 -3.42 0.33
N LEU A 181 15.18 -3.18 1.55
CA LEU A 181 14.02 -2.36 1.82
C LEU A 181 14.38 -1.11 2.62
N LYS A 182 13.81 0.02 2.25
CA LYS A 182 13.90 1.29 2.97
C LYS A 182 12.59 1.59 3.69
N ALA A 183 12.63 2.05 4.93
CA ALA A 183 11.47 2.59 5.63
C ALA A 183 11.34 4.09 5.37
N CYS A 184 10.14 4.55 5.05
CA CYS A 184 9.84 5.96 4.83
C CYS A 184 8.71 6.39 5.79
N PRO A 185 9.00 7.25 6.78
CA PRO A 185 8.04 7.61 7.82
C PRO A 185 6.95 8.55 7.32
N PHE A 186 5.72 8.28 7.76
CA PHE A 186 4.59 9.19 7.78
C PHE A 186 4.33 9.61 9.23
N SER A 187 3.90 10.85 9.46
CA SER A 187 3.58 11.33 10.80
C SER A 187 2.42 10.57 11.41
N LYS A 188 1.45 10.20 10.58
CA LYS A 188 0.28 9.41 10.98
C LYS A 188 -0.29 8.67 9.79
N ILE A 189 -0.61 7.40 9.99
CA ILE A 189 -1.39 6.59 9.07
C ILE A 189 -2.53 5.98 9.86
N LEU A 190 -3.76 6.07 9.33
CA LEU A 190 -4.97 5.50 9.90
C LEU A 190 -5.59 4.51 8.91
N ASP A 191 -6.14 3.43 9.44
CA ASP A 191 -7.01 2.55 8.70
C ASP A 191 -8.48 2.78 9.11
N VAL A 192 -9.38 2.80 8.12
CA VAL A 192 -10.81 3.01 8.32
C VAL A 192 -11.52 1.67 8.24
N ASP A 193 -11.47 0.91 9.32
CA ASP A 193 -12.09 -0.42 9.41
C ASP A 193 -13.53 -0.35 9.94
N HIS A 194 -13.84 0.65 10.76
CA HIS A 194 -15.12 0.80 11.44
C HIS A 194 -15.71 2.21 11.28
N ALA A 195 -17.01 2.35 11.54
CA ALA A 195 -17.70 3.64 11.43
C ALA A 195 -17.10 4.73 12.35
N GLU A 196 -16.52 4.34 13.47
CA GLU A 196 -15.85 5.26 14.40
C GLU A 196 -14.56 5.85 13.80
N ASP A 197 -13.89 5.09 12.93
CA ASP A 197 -12.64 5.51 12.31
C ASP A 197 -12.88 6.59 11.24
N ILE A 198 -14.08 6.63 10.66
CA ILE A 198 -14.48 7.69 9.72
C ILE A 198 -14.33 9.06 10.37
N ARG A 199 -14.84 9.23 11.61
CA ARG A 199 -14.73 10.49 12.34
C ARG A 199 -13.27 10.84 12.66
N LYS A 200 -12.48 9.85 13.08
CA LYS A 200 -11.04 10.07 13.32
C LYS A 200 -10.31 10.52 12.07
N ALA A 201 -10.66 9.92 10.93
CA ALA A 201 -10.09 10.26 9.63
C ALA A 201 -10.50 11.68 9.18
N GLU A 202 -11.76 12.06 9.34
CA GLU A 202 -12.26 13.39 9.04
C GLU A 202 -11.57 14.45 9.91
N GLU A 203 -11.52 14.25 11.23
CA GLU A 203 -10.81 15.16 12.15
C GLU A 203 -9.32 15.29 11.78
N PHE A 204 -8.69 14.21 11.37
CA PHE A 204 -7.29 14.23 10.94
C PHE A 204 -7.09 15.01 9.63
N LEU A 205 -8.02 14.89 8.69
CA LEU A 205 -7.95 15.59 7.40
C LEU A 205 -8.34 17.06 7.48
N ASP A 206 -9.22 17.45 8.40
CA ASP A 206 -9.65 18.83 8.60
C ASP A 206 -8.57 19.73 9.21
N HIS A 207 -7.52 19.16 9.78
CA HIS A 207 -6.37 19.86 10.36
C HIS A 207 -5.15 19.90 9.41
N GLN A 208 -5.37 19.76 8.11
CA GLN A 208 -4.33 19.88 7.06
C GLN A 208 -4.23 21.30 6.51
#